data_87edccecc7882097aa9d5837e382772b
#
_entry.id   87edccecc7882097aa9d5837e382772b
#
_cell.length_a   1.000
_cell.length_b   1.000
_cell.length_c   1.000
_cell.angle_alpha   90.00
_cell.angle_beta   90.00
_cell.angle_gamma   90.00
#
_symmetry.space_group_name_H-M   'P 1'
#
loop_
_entity.id
_entity.type
_entity.pdbx_description
1 polymer ?
#
loop_
_entity_poly.entity_id
_entity_poly.type
_entity_poly.pdbx_seq_one_letter_code
_entity_poly.pdbx_strand_id
1 'polypeptide(L)'
;MPERGWLPVTVPGAVSGWRALHERWGRLPFAEVLAPAIRYAEEGFPVGPETARSWRRAEGVFLPLEGPEFKAFQEVFFPGGRAPRAGEVWRSPLHAKTLREIAETHGESLYRGALAEALARFSGDTGGLITLEDLKAHAPEWVAPLSTEYKGLTVWELPPNGQGVAVLLALNLLEGFDLRPEDPVSYHVQIEAMRLALADTYRFVADPRHMELDPKAFLSKAYAAERRRLIGEKALPRVLPGLRPEGTVYLAAADGAGRRGLGTPWGGWNGGRRCSSASLRRRSARRPLLRASSPRCPRPRWRPSWPS
;
A
#
# COMPACT_ATOMS: atom_id res chain seq x y z
N MET A 1 12.54 -6.39 -11.99
CA MET A 1 12.71 -6.76 -10.58
C MET A 1 11.97 -8.05 -10.35
N PRO A 2 12.52 -9.05 -9.63
CA PRO A 2 11.80 -10.27 -9.28
C PRO A 2 10.59 -9.96 -8.39
N GLU A 3 9.57 -10.79 -8.50
CA GLU A 3 8.35 -10.62 -7.69
C GLU A 3 8.54 -11.10 -6.23
N ARG A 4 9.56 -11.91 -5.97
CA ARG A 4 9.81 -12.57 -4.66
C ARG A 4 11.29 -12.61 -4.33
N GLY A 5 11.61 -12.99 -3.10
CA GLY A 5 12.96 -12.97 -2.56
C GLY A 5 13.33 -11.61 -1.99
N TRP A 6 14.60 -11.37 -1.78
CA TRP A 6 15.07 -10.18 -1.07
C TRP A 6 14.95 -8.86 -1.83
N LEU A 7 15.10 -8.87 -3.17
CA LEU A 7 15.18 -7.62 -3.94
C LEU A 7 13.96 -6.70 -3.83
N PRO A 8 12.70 -7.19 -3.72
CA PRO A 8 11.55 -6.33 -3.47
C PRO A 8 11.35 -5.94 -2.00
N VAL A 9 12.13 -6.50 -1.06
CA VAL A 9 11.96 -6.22 0.37
C VAL A 9 12.60 -4.87 0.73
N THR A 10 11.82 -4.02 1.40
CA THR A 10 12.27 -2.75 1.96
C THR A 10 12.41 -2.86 3.47
N VAL A 11 13.02 -1.85 4.12
CA VAL A 11 13.07 -1.79 5.60
C VAL A 11 11.64 -1.85 6.16
N PRO A 12 11.34 -2.77 7.10
CA PRO A 12 10.01 -2.91 7.67
C PRO A 12 9.67 -1.72 8.58
N GLY A 13 8.80 -0.81 8.10
CA GLY A 13 8.48 0.43 8.79
C GLY A 13 7.27 0.37 9.73
N ALA A 14 6.49 -0.72 9.74
CA ALA A 14 5.23 -0.78 10.48
C ALA A 14 5.38 -0.55 11.98
N VAL A 15 6.37 -1.19 12.60
CA VAL A 15 6.59 -1.11 14.06
C VAL A 15 6.97 0.30 14.49
N SER A 16 7.81 1.00 13.72
CA SER A 16 8.16 2.40 13.99
C SER A 16 6.94 3.32 13.88
N GLY A 17 6.06 3.05 12.91
CA GLY A 17 4.79 3.75 12.77
C GLY A 17 3.85 3.53 13.96
N TRP A 18 3.70 2.27 14.43
CA TRP A 18 2.91 1.97 15.63
C TRP A 18 3.44 2.72 16.86
N ARG A 19 4.75 2.69 17.05
CA ARG A 19 5.40 3.43 18.13
C ARG A 19 5.12 4.92 18.04
N ALA A 20 5.36 5.55 16.90
CA ALA A 20 5.15 6.98 16.72
C ALA A 20 3.70 7.41 16.96
N LEU A 21 2.73 6.61 16.50
CA LEU A 21 1.31 6.84 16.77
C LEU A 21 0.98 6.67 18.25
N HIS A 22 1.53 5.64 18.87
CA HIS A 22 1.32 5.36 20.28
C HIS A 22 1.93 6.45 21.17
N GLU A 23 3.16 6.89 20.91
CA GLU A 23 3.81 7.98 21.65
C GLU A 23 3.01 9.28 21.61
N ARG A 24 2.31 9.54 20.49
CA ARG A 24 1.55 10.78 20.31
C ARG A 24 0.13 10.73 20.86
N TRP A 25 -0.54 9.60 20.75
CA TRP A 25 -1.97 9.46 21.07
C TRP A 25 -2.34 8.23 21.89
N GLY A 26 -1.39 7.34 22.18
CA GLY A 26 -1.64 6.14 22.97
C GLY A 26 -2.08 6.48 24.39
N ARG A 27 -3.03 5.70 24.91
CA ARG A 27 -3.56 5.83 26.28
C ARG A 27 -3.24 4.62 27.15
N LEU A 28 -3.18 3.45 26.54
CA LEU A 28 -2.78 2.21 27.21
C LEU A 28 -1.27 2.01 27.08
N PRO A 29 -0.62 1.29 27.96
CA PRO A 29 0.76 0.86 27.76
C PRO A 29 0.94 0.12 26.43
N PHE A 30 2.05 0.34 25.74
CA PHE A 30 2.30 -0.24 24.41
C PHE A 30 2.20 -1.78 24.43
N ALA A 31 2.69 -2.40 25.50
CA ALA A 31 2.60 -3.84 25.69
C ALA A 31 1.15 -4.35 25.80
N GLU A 32 0.27 -3.59 26.45
CA GLU A 32 -1.15 -3.93 26.53
C GLU A 32 -1.85 -3.85 25.17
N VAL A 33 -1.46 -2.89 24.33
CA VAL A 33 -1.96 -2.77 22.95
C VAL A 33 -1.58 -3.99 22.12
N LEU A 34 -0.39 -4.55 22.33
CA LEU A 34 0.10 -5.72 21.59
C LEU A 34 -0.34 -7.07 22.20
N ALA A 35 -0.79 -7.08 23.45
CA ALA A 35 -1.14 -8.32 24.17
C ALA A 35 -2.16 -9.21 23.43
N PRO A 36 -3.24 -8.69 22.80
CA PRO A 36 -4.16 -9.53 22.04
C PRO A 36 -3.47 -10.21 20.84
N ALA A 37 -2.60 -9.51 20.13
CA ALA A 37 -1.87 -10.08 18.99
C ALA A 37 -0.89 -11.16 19.43
N ILE A 38 -0.18 -10.94 20.53
CA ILE A 38 0.70 -11.94 21.16
C ILE A 38 -0.09 -13.19 21.53
N ARG A 39 -1.22 -13.02 22.19
CA ARG A 39 -2.10 -14.14 22.59
C ARG A 39 -2.60 -14.93 21.36
N TYR A 40 -3.07 -14.27 20.31
CA TYR A 40 -3.50 -14.96 19.10
C TYR A 40 -2.35 -15.70 18.40
N ALA A 41 -1.14 -15.15 18.42
CA ALA A 41 0.01 -15.83 17.86
C ALA A 41 0.40 -17.07 18.68
N GLU A 42 0.27 -17.03 20.01
CA GLU A 42 0.65 -18.09 20.93
C GLU A 42 -0.42 -19.18 21.08
N GLU A 43 -1.64 -18.79 21.43
CA GLU A 43 -2.76 -19.69 21.65
C GLU A 43 -3.38 -20.16 20.34
N GLY A 44 -3.21 -19.35 19.28
CA GLY A 44 -3.75 -19.57 17.95
C GLY A 44 -5.15 -18.99 17.75
N PHE A 45 -5.58 -19.04 16.51
CA PHE A 45 -6.93 -18.63 16.12
C PHE A 45 -7.47 -19.59 15.04
N PRO A 46 -8.80 -19.78 14.99
CA PRO A 46 -9.41 -20.61 13.96
C PRO A 46 -9.32 -19.92 12.59
N VAL A 47 -8.81 -20.61 11.59
CA VAL A 47 -8.66 -20.08 10.24
C VAL A 47 -10.02 -19.98 9.56
N GLY A 48 -10.41 -18.78 9.15
CA GLY A 48 -11.67 -18.54 8.44
C GLY A 48 -11.68 -19.14 7.02
N PRO A 49 -12.87 -19.41 6.43
CA PRO A 49 -12.98 -20.04 5.10
C PRO A 49 -12.26 -19.28 3.98
N GLU A 50 -12.40 -17.96 3.91
CA GLU A 50 -11.74 -17.14 2.90
C GLU A 50 -10.23 -17.08 3.09
N THR A 51 -9.79 -17.00 4.34
CA THR A 51 -8.36 -17.07 4.68
C THR A 51 -7.77 -18.41 4.25
N ALA A 52 -8.44 -19.53 4.56
CA ALA A 52 -8.01 -20.86 4.15
C ALA A 52 -7.95 -21.02 2.62
N ARG A 53 -8.91 -20.45 1.91
CA ARG A 53 -8.95 -20.45 0.44
C ARG A 53 -7.77 -19.68 -0.15
N SER A 54 -7.50 -18.50 0.37
CA SER A 54 -6.40 -17.65 -0.07
C SER A 54 -5.05 -18.27 0.28
N TRP A 55 -4.93 -18.86 1.46
CA TRP A 55 -3.72 -19.54 1.92
C TRP A 55 -3.39 -20.78 1.07
N ARG A 56 -4.41 -21.55 0.67
CA ARG A 56 -4.24 -22.66 -0.28
C ARG A 56 -3.74 -22.21 -1.65
N ARG A 57 -4.16 -21.04 -2.13
CA ARG A 57 -3.60 -20.47 -3.37
C ARG A 57 -2.13 -20.09 -3.17
N ALA A 58 -1.79 -19.53 -2.02
CA ALA A 58 -0.42 -19.18 -1.67
C ALA A 58 0.49 -20.41 -1.55
N GLU A 59 -0.05 -21.57 -1.13
CA GLU A 59 0.67 -22.85 -1.07
C GLU A 59 1.31 -23.20 -2.42
N GLY A 60 0.54 -23.16 -3.50
CA GLY A 60 1.04 -23.44 -4.85
C GLY A 60 2.07 -22.43 -5.37
N VAL A 61 2.18 -21.27 -4.71
CA VAL A 61 3.11 -20.21 -5.07
C VAL A 61 4.39 -20.29 -4.26
N PHE A 62 4.29 -20.54 -2.95
CA PHE A 62 5.41 -20.39 -2.02
C PHE A 62 6.12 -21.71 -1.68
N LEU A 63 5.41 -22.84 -1.68
CA LEU A 63 6.08 -24.14 -1.43
C LEU A 63 7.08 -24.55 -2.51
N PRO A 64 6.87 -24.27 -3.81
CA PRO A 64 7.85 -24.58 -4.84
C PRO A 64 9.09 -23.69 -4.86
N LEU A 65 9.12 -22.60 -4.04
CA LEU A 65 10.28 -21.71 -4.01
C LEU A 65 11.46 -22.38 -3.32
N GLU A 66 12.58 -22.39 -4.00
CA GLU A 66 13.84 -22.94 -3.51
C GLU A 66 14.73 -21.80 -2.99
N GLY A 67 15.50 -22.09 -1.94
CA GLY A 67 16.45 -21.15 -1.35
C GLY A 67 16.28 -21.06 0.18
N PRO A 68 17.37 -20.75 0.89
CA PRO A 68 17.35 -20.67 2.36
C PRO A 68 16.45 -19.54 2.87
N GLU A 69 16.27 -18.47 2.08
CA GLU A 69 15.43 -17.33 2.42
C GLU A 69 13.93 -17.67 2.53
N PHE A 70 13.49 -18.74 1.87
CA PHE A 70 12.08 -19.16 1.88
C PHE A 70 11.75 -20.20 2.95
N LYS A 71 12.76 -20.91 3.48
CA LYS A 71 12.55 -22.02 4.42
C LYS A 71 11.76 -21.64 5.65
N ALA A 72 12.18 -20.59 6.35
CA ALA A 72 11.49 -20.14 7.58
C ALA A 72 10.04 -19.74 7.30
N PHE A 73 9.78 -19.13 6.15
CA PHE A 73 8.42 -18.79 5.73
C PHE A 73 7.58 -20.04 5.49
N GLN A 74 8.13 -21.03 4.80
CA GLN A 74 7.45 -22.29 4.52
C GLN A 74 7.15 -23.07 5.80
N GLU A 75 8.09 -23.15 6.72
CA GLU A 75 7.92 -23.83 8.02
C GLU A 75 6.83 -23.18 8.88
N VAL A 76 6.77 -21.85 8.90
CA VAL A 76 5.80 -21.10 9.72
C VAL A 76 4.41 -21.13 9.11
N PHE A 77 4.31 -20.86 7.81
CA PHE A 77 2.99 -20.66 7.16
C PHE A 77 2.42 -21.92 6.52
N PHE A 78 3.23 -22.95 6.30
CA PHE A 78 2.79 -24.24 5.75
C PHE A 78 3.24 -25.41 6.65
N PRO A 79 2.76 -25.44 7.92
CA PRO A 79 3.15 -26.50 8.84
C PRO A 79 2.71 -27.86 8.29
N GLY A 80 3.67 -28.80 8.23
CA GLY A 80 3.45 -30.10 7.60
C GLY A 80 3.31 -30.07 6.08
N GLY A 81 3.87 -29.01 5.43
CA GLY A 81 3.92 -28.89 3.97
C GLY A 81 2.59 -28.51 3.30
N ARG A 82 1.65 -27.93 4.01
CA ARG A 82 0.36 -27.50 3.47
C ARG A 82 -0.23 -26.28 4.16
N ALA A 83 -1.15 -25.61 3.48
CA ALA A 83 -1.95 -24.55 4.09
C ALA A 83 -2.93 -25.10 5.13
N PRO A 84 -3.21 -24.37 6.21
CA PRO A 84 -4.26 -24.71 7.17
C PRO A 84 -5.64 -24.71 6.50
N ARG A 85 -6.52 -25.59 6.95
CA ARG A 85 -7.92 -25.66 6.49
C ARG A 85 -8.80 -24.73 7.30
N ALA A 86 -9.98 -24.42 6.75
CA ALA A 86 -11.00 -23.67 7.51
C ALA A 86 -11.37 -24.39 8.81
N GLY A 87 -11.38 -23.66 9.91
CA GLY A 87 -11.65 -24.17 11.25
C GLY A 87 -10.43 -24.74 11.98
N GLU A 88 -9.33 -25.03 11.29
CA GLU A 88 -8.08 -25.44 11.96
C GLU A 88 -7.49 -24.25 12.76
N VAL A 89 -6.93 -24.53 13.93
CA VAL A 89 -6.28 -23.53 14.76
C VAL A 89 -4.82 -23.41 14.34
N TRP A 90 -4.47 -22.24 13.79
CA TRP A 90 -3.09 -21.92 13.44
C TRP A 90 -2.41 -21.13 14.56
N ARG A 91 -1.17 -21.49 14.87
CA ARG A 91 -0.32 -20.87 15.88
C ARG A 91 1.01 -20.47 15.30
N SER A 92 1.61 -19.44 15.85
CA SER A 92 2.96 -19.02 15.51
C SER A 92 3.73 -18.53 16.73
N PRO A 93 4.31 -19.45 17.53
CA PRO A 93 5.09 -19.09 18.72
C PRO A 93 6.26 -18.14 18.40
N LEU A 94 6.84 -18.23 17.21
CA LEU A 94 7.93 -17.35 16.78
C LEU A 94 7.44 -15.90 16.62
N HIS A 95 6.25 -15.70 16.04
CA HIS A 95 5.65 -14.37 15.98
C HIS A 95 5.30 -13.86 17.38
N ALA A 96 4.79 -14.72 18.28
CA ALA A 96 4.51 -14.34 19.65
C ALA A 96 5.77 -13.86 20.37
N LYS A 97 6.90 -14.57 20.21
CA LYS A 97 8.19 -14.17 20.77
C LYS A 97 8.65 -12.82 20.23
N THR A 98 8.62 -12.64 18.91
CA THR A 98 9.00 -11.38 18.27
C THR A 98 8.12 -10.22 18.73
N LEU A 99 6.80 -10.43 18.82
CA LEU A 99 5.85 -9.39 19.27
C LEU A 99 6.07 -9.03 20.76
N ARG A 100 6.43 -9.98 21.62
CA ARG A 100 6.81 -9.67 23.00
C ARG A 100 8.06 -8.79 23.06
N GLU A 101 9.09 -9.14 22.34
CA GLU A 101 10.31 -8.33 22.28
C GLU A 101 10.04 -6.92 21.73
N ILE A 102 9.18 -6.79 20.71
CA ILE A 102 8.72 -5.50 20.21
C ILE A 102 7.96 -4.74 21.29
N ALA A 103 7.09 -5.40 22.07
CA ALA A 103 6.31 -4.80 23.14
C ALA A 103 7.21 -4.29 24.28
N GLU A 104 8.17 -5.10 24.71
CA GLU A 104 9.09 -4.83 25.81
C GLU A 104 10.07 -3.70 25.48
N THR A 105 10.52 -3.64 24.21
CA THR A 105 11.51 -2.66 23.73
C THR A 105 10.89 -1.44 23.06
N HIS A 106 9.57 -1.29 23.09
CA HIS A 106 8.86 -0.26 22.31
C HIS A 106 9.27 -0.24 20.83
N GLY A 107 9.57 -1.44 20.26
CA GLY A 107 9.99 -1.60 18.88
C GLY A 107 11.46 -1.30 18.59
N GLU A 108 12.24 -0.82 19.58
CA GLU A 108 13.68 -0.51 19.36
C GLU A 108 14.49 -1.71 18.94
N SER A 109 14.19 -2.90 19.47
CA SER A 109 14.92 -4.13 19.10
C SER A 109 14.88 -4.43 17.60
N LEU A 110 13.78 -4.05 16.89
CA LEU A 110 13.65 -4.28 15.45
C LEU A 110 14.57 -3.39 14.61
N TYR A 111 14.99 -2.24 15.14
CA TYR A 111 15.79 -1.27 14.41
C TYR A 111 17.22 -1.14 14.95
N ARG A 112 17.43 -1.32 16.26
CA ARG A 112 18.71 -1.04 16.93
C ARG A 112 19.11 -2.07 17.97
N GLY A 113 18.44 -3.26 17.99
CA GLY A 113 18.69 -4.31 18.97
C GLY A 113 18.77 -5.70 18.34
N ALA A 114 18.48 -6.74 19.13
CA ALA A 114 18.67 -8.13 18.76
C ALA A 114 17.87 -8.56 17.53
N LEU A 115 16.66 -8.04 17.35
CA LEU A 115 15.87 -8.33 16.13
C LEU A 115 16.50 -7.70 14.89
N ALA A 116 17.05 -6.49 14.98
CA ALA A 116 17.77 -5.85 13.89
C ALA A 116 19.02 -6.67 13.47
N GLU A 117 19.80 -7.10 14.45
CA GLU A 117 20.99 -7.92 14.22
C GLU A 117 20.65 -9.27 13.58
N ALA A 118 19.58 -9.93 14.06
CA ALA A 118 19.09 -11.18 13.49
C ALA A 118 18.63 -11.02 12.05
N LEU A 119 17.87 -9.95 11.75
CA LEU A 119 17.38 -9.66 10.41
C LEU A 119 18.52 -9.33 9.45
N ALA A 120 19.47 -8.46 9.86
CA ALA A 120 20.62 -8.10 9.03
C ALA A 120 21.52 -9.30 8.76
N ARG A 121 21.76 -10.16 9.75
CA ARG A 121 22.50 -11.41 9.58
C ARG A 121 21.80 -12.33 8.60
N PHE A 122 20.52 -12.61 8.79
CA PHE A 122 19.76 -13.47 7.87
C PHE A 122 19.73 -12.90 6.45
N SER A 123 19.60 -11.59 6.30
CA SER A 123 19.72 -10.92 5.00
C SER A 123 21.07 -11.19 4.35
N GLY A 124 22.17 -11.00 5.08
CA GLY A 124 23.53 -11.25 4.57
C GLY A 124 23.78 -12.72 4.21
N ASP A 125 23.36 -13.63 5.08
CA ASP A 125 23.56 -15.08 4.90
C ASP A 125 22.77 -15.66 3.72
N THR A 126 21.67 -15.03 3.33
CA THR A 126 20.76 -15.51 2.28
C THR A 126 20.69 -14.60 1.04
N GLY A 127 21.67 -13.71 0.88
CA GLY A 127 21.80 -12.85 -0.31
C GLY A 127 20.88 -11.64 -0.35
N GLY A 128 20.38 -11.22 0.81
CA GLY A 128 19.61 -9.99 0.96
C GLY A 128 20.48 -8.73 0.91
N LEU A 129 19.83 -7.59 0.88
CA LEU A 129 20.46 -6.28 0.77
C LEU A 129 20.24 -5.39 2.00
N ILE A 130 19.36 -5.82 2.92
CA ILE A 130 19.10 -5.08 4.15
C ILE A 130 20.28 -5.26 5.09
N THR A 131 20.86 -4.14 5.49
CA THR A 131 21.96 -4.07 6.44
C THR A 131 21.50 -3.58 7.81
N LEU A 132 22.33 -3.72 8.81
CA LEU A 132 22.08 -3.17 10.14
C LEU A 132 22.04 -1.64 10.10
N GLU A 133 22.84 -1.03 9.25
CA GLU A 133 22.87 0.43 9.03
C GLU A 133 21.55 0.93 8.44
N ASP A 134 20.97 0.22 7.49
CA ASP A 134 19.65 0.55 6.93
C ASP A 134 18.56 0.53 8.01
N LEU A 135 18.58 -0.49 8.87
CA LEU A 135 17.64 -0.62 9.98
C LEU A 135 17.83 0.52 11.00
N LYS A 136 19.07 0.82 11.38
CA LYS A 136 19.41 1.90 12.33
C LYS A 136 19.04 3.29 11.81
N ALA A 137 19.19 3.50 10.50
CA ALA A 137 18.89 4.76 9.85
C ALA A 137 17.37 5.00 9.68
N HIS A 138 16.56 3.93 9.81
CA HIS A 138 15.12 4.05 9.64
C HIS A 138 14.47 4.88 10.74
N ALA A 139 13.61 5.82 10.34
CA ALA A 139 12.76 6.60 11.21
C ALA A 139 11.37 6.80 10.56
N PRO A 140 10.29 6.83 11.36
CA PRO A 140 8.97 7.16 10.84
C PRO A 140 8.91 8.67 10.53
N GLU A 141 8.19 9.01 9.47
CA GLU A 141 7.99 10.40 9.04
C GLU A 141 6.55 10.83 9.25
N TRP A 142 6.36 12.04 9.81
CA TRP A 142 5.08 12.71 9.86
C TRP A 142 4.88 13.54 8.60
N VAL A 143 3.88 13.19 7.80
CA VAL A 143 3.60 13.84 6.52
C VAL A 143 2.23 14.49 6.51
N ALA A 144 2.06 15.57 5.74
CA ALA A 144 0.75 16.15 5.50
C ALA A 144 -0.05 15.22 4.58
N PRO A 145 -1.27 14.78 4.96
CA PRO A 145 -2.08 13.93 4.11
C PRO A 145 -2.58 14.70 2.88
N LEU A 146 -2.83 13.96 1.79
CA LEU A 146 -3.55 14.45 0.63
C LEU A 146 -5.05 14.29 0.84
N SER A 147 -5.85 15.11 0.21
CA SER A 147 -7.31 15.01 0.31
C SER A 147 -8.03 15.37 -0.98
N THR A 148 -9.26 14.91 -1.09
CA THR A 148 -10.22 15.38 -2.09
C THR A 148 -11.61 15.45 -1.50
N GLU A 149 -12.43 16.34 -2.05
CA GLU A 149 -13.85 16.42 -1.75
C GLU A 149 -14.64 15.47 -2.66
N TYR A 150 -15.53 14.68 -2.07
CA TYR A 150 -16.45 13.81 -2.79
C TYR A 150 -17.81 13.75 -2.09
N LYS A 151 -18.85 14.19 -2.76
CA LYS A 151 -20.25 14.19 -2.26
C LYS A 151 -20.39 14.77 -0.84
N GLY A 152 -19.73 15.90 -0.57
CA GLY A 152 -19.78 16.59 0.72
C GLY A 152 -18.90 15.99 1.83
N LEU A 153 -18.09 15.00 1.50
CA LEU A 153 -17.11 14.38 2.43
C LEU A 153 -15.69 14.70 1.97
N THR A 154 -14.84 15.07 2.91
CA THR A 154 -13.40 15.15 2.67
C THR A 154 -12.78 13.79 2.93
N VAL A 155 -12.18 13.21 1.89
CA VAL A 155 -11.44 11.93 1.96
C VAL A 155 -9.95 12.21 1.99
N TRP A 156 -9.27 11.59 2.95
CA TRP A 156 -7.85 11.80 3.20
C TRP A 156 -7.07 10.51 2.96
N GLU A 157 -5.90 10.64 2.33
CA GLU A 157 -4.96 9.54 2.12
C GLU A 157 -3.52 10.00 2.38
N LEU A 158 -2.64 9.05 2.69
CA LEU A 158 -1.23 9.33 2.79
C LEU A 158 -0.65 9.70 1.40
N PRO A 159 0.29 10.64 1.34
CA PRO A 159 0.97 10.94 0.08
C PRO A 159 1.78 9.73 -0.42
N PRO A 160 2.24 9.76 -1.68
CA PRO A 160 3.20 8.78 -2.17
C PRO A 160 4.40 8.62 -1.20
N ASN A 161 4.94 7.46 -1.13
CA ASN A 161 5.09 6.33 -2.08
C ASN A 161 3.93 5.32 -2.11
N GLY A 162 2.97 5.39 -1.19
CA GLY A 162 1.79 4.53 -1.18
C GLY A 162 0.83 4.82 -2.35
N GLN A 163 -0.13 3.92 -2.54
CA GLN A 163 -1.10 3.98 -3.64
C GLN A 163 -2.38 4.76 -3.28
N GLY A 164 -2.48 5.37 -2.10
CA GLY A 164 -3.67 6.08 -1.62
C GLY A 164 -4.15 7.17 -2.56
N VAL A 165 -3.24 7.82 -3.28
CA VAL A 165 -3.58 8.81 -4.29
C VAL A 165 -4.50 8.27 -5.40
N ALA A 166 -4.45 6.96 -5.69
CA ALA A 166 -5.36 6.32 -6.66
C ALA A 166 -6.82 6.43 -6.23
N VAL A 167 -7.09 6.25 -4.94
CA VAL A 167 -8.44 6.38 -4.37
C VAL A 167 -8.94 7.81 -4.54
N LEU A 168 -8.12 8.80 -4.17
CA LEU A 168 -8.49 10.21 -4.30
C LEU A 168 -8.73 10.61 -5.75
N LEU A 169 -7.88 10.14 -6.67
CA LEU A 169 -8.06 10.38 -8.11
C LEU A 169 -9.33 9.70 -8.63
N ALA A 170 -9.59 8.45 -8.25
CA ALA A 170 -10.81 7.75 -8.65
C ALA A 170 -12.06 8.49 -8.16
N LEU A 171 -12.10 8.98 -6.92
CA LEU A 171 -13.19 9.78 -6.39
C LEU A 171 -13.39 11.08 -7.18
N ASN A 172 -12.31 11.76 -7.57
CA ASN A 172 -12.37 12.93 -8.44
C ASN A 172 -12.97 12.63 -9.82
N LEU A 173 -12.65 11.45 -10.37
CA LEU A 173 -13.24 10.99 -11.64
C LEU A 173 -14.75 10.73 -11.47
N LEU A 174 -15.13 10.07 -10.36
CA LEU A 174 -16.51 9.67 -10.08
C LEU A 174 -17.43 10.84 -9.75
N GLU A 175 -16.91 11.98 -9.30
CA GLU A 175 -17.69 13.16 -8.93
C GLU A 175 -18.60 13.67 -10.08
N GLY A 176 -18.22 13.40 -11.33
CA GLY A 176 -18.99 13.83 -12.51
C GLY A 176 -20.09 12.87 -12.94
N PHE A 177 -20.35 11.79 -12.19
CA PHE A 177 -21.36 10.79 -12.53
C PHE A 177 -22.43 10.67 -11.45
N ASP A 178 -23.68 10.45 -11.89
CA ASP A 178 -24.77 10.06 -11.00
C ASP A 178 -24.75 8.52 -10.84
N LEU A 179 -24.14 8.06 -9.74
CA LEU A 179 -23.99 6.64 -9.45
C LEU A 179 -25.18 6.15 -8.62
N ARG A 180 -25.75 5.01 -9.02
CA ARG A 180 -26.88 4.37 -8.36
C ARG A 180 -26.51 2.99 -7.87
N PRO A 181 -27.00 2.55 -6.70
CA PRO A 181 -26.84 1.18 -6.25
C PRO A 181 -27.43 0.19 -7.27
N GLU A 182 -26.78 -0.98 -7.40
CA GLU A 182 -27.24 -2.10 -8.25
C GLU A 182 -27.39 -1.79 -9.75
N ASP A 183 -26.91 -0.63 -10.21
CA ASP A 183 -26.94 -0.25 -11.61
C ASP A 183 -25.64 -0.70 -12.31
N PRO A 184 -25.72 -1.54 -13.36
CA PRO A 184 -24.55 -2.03 -14.10
C PRO A 184 -23.69 -0.89 -14.69
N VAL A 185 -24.32 0.21 -15.11
CA VAL A 185 -23.60 1.39 -15.64
C VAL A 185 -22.78 2.04 -14.55
N SER A 186 -23.32 2.14 -13.35
CA SER A 186 -22.60 2.66 -12.19
C SER A 186 -21.39 1.80 -11.82
N TYR A 187 -21.51 0.49 -11.89
CA TYR A 187 -20.36 -0.41 -11.70
C TYR A 187 -19.33 -0.24 -12.82
N HIS A 188 -19.76 -0.16 -14.07
CA HIS A 188 -18.87 0.09 -15.19
C HIS A 188 -18.05 1.38 -14.99
N VAL A 189 -18.72 2.48 -14.66
CA VAL A 189 -18.06 3.76 -14.42
C VAL A 189 -17.06 3.70 -13.26
N GLN A 190 -17.41 3.03 -12.17
CA GLN A 190 -16.50 2.84 -11.02
C GLN A 190 -15.25 2.04 -11.40
N ILE A 191 -15.42 0.96 -12.18
CA ILE A 191 -14.31 0.13 -12.66
C ILE A 191 -13.40 0.96 -13.57
N GLU A 192 -13.96 1.68 -14.54
CA GLU A 192 -13.15 2.49 -15.47
C GLU A 192 -12.44 3.64 -14.75
N ALA A 193 -13.09 4.31 -13.80
CA ALA A 193 -12.47 5.35 -12.98
C ALA A 193 -11.28 4.80 -12.18
N MET A 194 -11.44 3.63 -11.56
CA MET A 194 -10.34 2.99 -10.84
C MET A 194 -9.21 2.54 -11.77
N ARG A 195 -9.54 1.99 -12.95
CA ARG A 195 -8.54 1.59 -13.96
C ARG A 195 -7.71 2.78 -14.43
N LEU A 196 -8.34 3.93 -14.67
CA LEU A 196 -7.66 5.16 -15.05
C LEU A 196 -6.78 5.69 -13.91
N ALA A 197 -7.30 5.71 -12.69
CA ALA A 197 -6.56 6.15 -11.52
C ALA A 197 -5.34 5.26 -11.24
N LEU A 198 -5.48 3.96 -11.35
CA LEU A 198 -4.38 3.01 -11.19
C LEU A 198 -3.33 3.16 -12.30
N ALA A 199 -3.75 3.37 -13.55
CA ALA A 199 -2.81 3.58 -14.65
C ALA A 199 -1.91 4.80 -14.41
N ASP A 200 -2.50 5.90 -13.93
CA ASP A 200 -1.76 7.11 -13.59
C ASP A 200 -0.85 6.88 -12.36
N THR A 201 -1.37 6.22 -11.33
CA THR A 201 -0.61 5.87 -10.12
C THR A 201 0.61 5.02 -10.46
N TYR A 202 0.46 3.98 -11.26
CA TYR A 202 1.56 3.11 -11.66
C TYR A 202 2.61 3.82 -12.52
N ARG A 203 2.20 4.82 -13.27
CA ARG A 203 3.13 5.59 -14.13
C ARG A 203 3.94 6.61 -13.34
N PHE A 204 3.35 7.26 -12.36
CA PHE A 204 3.90 8.48 -11.77
C PHE A 204 4.24 8.37 -10.29
N VAL A 205 3.60 7.46 -9.53
CA VAL A 205 3.86 7.33 -8.10
C VAL A 205 5.16 6.56 -7.87
N ALA A 206 6.04 7.17 -7.10
CA ALA A 206 7.33 6.63 -6.71
C ALA A 206 7.73 7.22 -5.34
N ASP A 207 8.98 7.08 -4.95
CA ASP A 207 9.56 7.84 -3.83
C ASP A 207 9.38 9.34 -4.13
N PRO A 208 8.75 10.12 -3.23
CA PRO A 208 8.49 11.54 -3.44
C PRO A 208 9.71 12.36 -3.87
N ARG A 209 10.91 11.94 -3.44
CA ARG A 209 12.19 12.58 -3.80
C ARG A 209 12.57 12.38 -5.26
N HIS A 210 11.94 11.43 -5.95
CA HIS A 210 12.22 11.04 -7.33
C HIS A 210 10.99 11.16 -8.24
N MET A 211 9.87 11.66 -7.73
CA MET A 211 8.69 11.91 -8.54
C MET A 211 8.91 13.09 -9.47
N GLU A 212 8.51 12.94 -10.72
CA GLU A 212 8.56 13.99 -11.74
C GLU A 212 7.45 15.04 -11.56
N LEU A 213 6.36 14.67 -10.86
CA LEU A 213 5.17 15.49 -10.68
C LEU A 213 4.79 15.61 -9.21
N ASP A 214 4.29 16.77 -8.81
CA ASP A 214 3.65 16.95 -7.50
C ASP A 214 2.37 16.09 -7.45
N PRO A 215 2.19 15.23 -6.42
CA PRO A 215 0.98 14.45 -6.23
C PRO A 215 -0.30 15.28 -6.25
N LYS A 216 -0.27 16.52 -5.84
CA LYS A 216 -1.41 17.45 -5.88
C LYS A 216 -1.87 17.75 -7.31
N ALA A 217 -0.97 17.68 -8.30
CA ALA A 217 -1.34 17.89 -9.69
C ALA A 217 -2.33 16.84 -10.20
N PHE A 218 -2.22 15.58 -9.74
CA PHE A 218 -3.16 14.51 -10.08
C PHE A 218 -4.55 14.73 -9.50
N LEU A 219 -4.63 15.46 -8.39
CA LEU A 219 -5.88 15.68 -7.65
C LEU A 219 -6.61 16.94 -8.11
N SER A 220 -6.08 17.66 -9.11
CA SER A 220 -6.76 18.83 -9.63
C SER A 220 -8.08 18.45 -10.33
N LYS A 221 -9.14 19.21 -10.08
CA LYS A 221 -10.45 18.98 -10.69
C LYS A 221 -10.41 19.12 -12.23
N ALA A 222 -9.50 19.95 -12.75
CA ALA A 222 -9.28 20.11 -14.19
C ALA A 222 -8.71 18.81 -14.81
N TYR A 223 -7.71 18.23 -14.19
CA TYR A 223 -7.14 16.95 -14.61
C TYR A 223 -8.18 15.82 -14.55
N ALA A 224 -8.91 15.72 -13.45
CA ALA A 224 -9.99 14.74 -13.33
C ALA A 224 -11.06 14.91 -14.41
N ALA A 225 -11.44 16.14 -14.75
CA ALA A 225 -12.40 16.42 -15.82
C ALA A 225 -11.90 15.99 -17.20
N GLU A 226 -10.60 16.15 -17.47
CA GLU A 226 -9.97 15.66 -18.70
C GLU A 226 -9.98 14.12 -18.77
N ARG A 227 -9.50 13.46 -17.72
CA ARG A 227 -9.44 12.00 -17.64
C ARG A 227 -10.84 11.36 -17.70
N ARG A 228 -11.84 11.98 -17.09
CA ARG A 228 -13.24 11.52 -17.09
C ARG A 228 -13.82 11.35 -18.50
N ARG A 229 -13.38 12.17 -19.47
CA ARG A 229 -13.83 12.07 -20.87
C ARG A 229 -13.47 10.75 -21.54
N LEU A 230 -12.53 10.00 -20.97
CA LEU A 230 -12.14 8.67 -21.46
C LEU A 230 -13.13 7.57 -21.06
N ILE A 231 -13.95 7.82 -20.02
CA ILE A 231 -14.97 6.87 -19.56
C ILE A 231 -16.19 7.00 -20.49
N GLY A 232 -16.34 6.04 -21.37
CA GLY A 232 -17.46 5.93 -22.31
C GLY A 232 -18.40 4.77 -21.94
N GLU A 233 -19.30 4.42 -22.85
CA GLU A 233 -20.26 3.32 -22.65
C GLU A 233 -19.57 1.93 -22.66
N LYS A 234 -18.42 1.80 -23.34
CA LYS A 234 -17.67 0.56 -23.47
C LYS A 234 -16.41 0.61 -22.62
N ALA A 235 -16.02 -0.53 -22.12
CA ALA A 235 -14.74 -0.70 -21.43
C ALA A 235 -13.58 -0.22 -22.31
N LEU A 236 -12.66 0.51 -21.72
CA LEU A 236 -11.44 0.94 -22.41
C LEU A 236 -10.66 -0.29 -22.87
N PRO A 237 -10.36 -0.44 -24.16
CA PRO A 237 -9.77 -1.66 -24.70
C PRO A 237 -8.34 -1.88 -24.16
N ARG A 238 -7.68 -0.82 -23.77
CA ARG A 238 -6.32 -0.87 -23.23
C ARG A 238 -6.14 0.22 -22.18
N VAL A 239 -6.21 -0.19 -20.93
CA VAL A 239 -5.51 0.50 -19.86
C VAL A 239 -4.16 -0.17 -19.77
N LEU A 240 -3.08 0.56 -19.98
CA LEU A 240 -1.74 -0.04 -19.95
C LEU A 240 -1.59 -0.78 -18.63
N PRO A 241 -1.22 -2.07 -18.64
CA PRO A 241 -1.06 -2.83 -17.44
C PRO A 241 0.08 -2.21 -16.64
N GLY A 242 -0.27 -1.63 -15.52
CA GLY A 242 0.68 -1.43 -14.44
C GLY A 242 1.15 -2.78 -13.91
N LEU A 243 2.07 -2.78 -13.01
CA LEU A 243 2.48 -3.96 -12.25
C LEU A 243 1.22 -4.70 -11.74
N ARG A 244 1.23 -6.03 -11.76
CA ARG A 244 0.11 -6.84 -11.28
C ARG A 244 -0.26 -6.38 -9.87
N PRO A 245 -1.56 -6.22 -9.55
CA PRO A 245 -1.98 -5.88 -8.21
C PRO A 245 -1.66 -7.07 -7.28
N GLU A 246 -0.54 -7.01 -6.59
CA GLU A 246 -0.33 -7.84 -5.42
C GLU A 246 -1.06 -7.18 -4.27
N GLY A 247 -1.89 -7.97 -3.57
CA GLY A 247 -2.83 -7.46 -2.58
C GLY A 247 -2.13 -6.71 -1.44
N THR A 248 -2.49 -5.45 -1.26
CA THR A 248 -2.17 -4.69 -0.08
C THR A 248 -3.15 -5.06 1.03
N VAL A 249 -2.64 -5.40 2.20
CA VAL A 249 -3.48 -5.52 3.40
C VAL A 249 -3.80 -4.11 3.87
N TYR A 250 -5.08 -3.77 3.83
CA TYR A 250 -5.59 -2.51 4.34
C TYR A 250 -6.17 -2.72 5.74
N LEU A 251 -5.68 -1.96 6.72
CA LEU A 251 -6.22 -1.93 8.07
C LEU A 251 -6.96 -0.62 8.30
N ALA A 252 -8.23 -0.71 8.64
CA ALA A 252 -9.03 0.42 9.06
C ALA A 252 -9.56 0.15 10.46
N ALA A 253 -9.45 1.11 11.36
CA ALA A 253 -10.07 1.09 12.67
C ALA A 253 -10.90 2.36 12.88
N ALA A 254 -12.07 2.23 13.44
CA ALA A 254 -12.90 3.35 13.85
C ALA A 254 -13.48 3.08 15.23
N ASP A 255 -13.67 4.11 16.02
CA ASP A 255 -14.35 4.02 17.31
C ASP A 255 -15.72 4.72 17.28
N GLY A 256 -16.52 4.48 18.32
CA GLY A 256 -17.84 5.08 18.47
C GLY A 256 -17.83 6.61 18.61
N ALA A 257 -16.67 7.23 18.84
CA ALA A 257 -16.49 8.69 18.88
C ALA A 257 -16.11 9.27 17.49
N GLY A 258 -16.15 8.47 16.42
CA GLY A 258 -15.86 8.89 15.06
C GLY A 258 -14.36 9.03 14.73
N ARG A 259 -13.47 8.63 15.65
CA ARG A 259 -12.03 8.60 15.38
C ARG A 259 -11.72 7.43 14.44
N ARG A 260 -10.94 7.68 13.41
CA ARG A 260 -10.59 6.68 12.39
C ARG A 260 -9.08 6.62 12.25
N GLY A 261 -8.54 5.40 12.23
CA GLY A 261 -7.15 5.13 11.91
C GLY A 261 -7.07 4.27 10.65
N LEU A 262 -6.19 4.62 9.73
CA LEU A 262 -5.94 3.90 8.48
C LEU A 262 -4.45 3.56 8.44
N GLY A 263 -4.12 2.32 8.12
CA GLY A 263 -2.73 1.91 8.00
C GLY A 263 -2.56 0.66 7.15
N THR A 264 -1.44 0.58 6.46
CA THR A 264 -0.96 -0.67 5.88
C THR A 264 0.14 -1.21 6.78
N PRO A 265 0.08 -2.46 7.27
CA PRO A 265 1.10 -3.01 8.18
C PRO A 265 2.48 -3.14 7.55
N TRP A 266 2.54 -3.07 6.23
CA TRP A 266 3.76 -3.10 5.45
C TRP A 266 3.89 -1.78 4.72
N GLY A 267 4.99 -1.07 4.95
CA GLY A 267 5.42 -0.04 4.00
C GLY A 267 5.38 -0.67 2.62
N GLY A 268 4.56 -0.11 1.73
CA GLY A 268 4.10 -0.78 0.52
C GLY A 268 5.19 -1.56 -0.20
N TRP A 269 4.87 -2.76 -0.61
CA TRP A 269 5.62 -3.54 -1.58
C TRP A 269 5.59 -2.84 -2.93
N ASN A 270 6.23 -1.68 -2.98
CA ASN A 270 6.52 -1.01 -4.23
C ASN A 270 7.96 -1.34 -4.57
N GLY A 271 8.14 -2.01 -5.71
CA GLY A 271 9.44 -2.34 -6.25
C GLY A 271 10.41 -1.17 -6.19
N GLY A 272 11.07 -1.00 -5.04
CA GLY A 272 11.95 0.11 -4.75
C GLY A 272 13.24 -0.02 -5.51
N ARG A 273 13.55 0.97 -6.32
CA ARG A 273 14.93 1.21 -6.76
C ARG A 273 15.71 1.73 -5.56
N ARG A 274 16.91 1.21 -5.38
CA ARG A 274 17.85 1.67 -4.37
C ARG A 274 18.05 3.18 -4.44
N CYS A 275 17.98 3.87 -3.32
CA CYS A 275 18.63 5.15 -3.14
C CYS A 275 20.08 4.90 -2.70
N SER A 276 21.01 5.00 -3.63
CA SER A 276 22.39 5.33 -3.29
C SER A 276 22.48 6.84 -3.10
N SER A 277 22.92 7.28 -1.93
CA SER A 277 23.24 8.68 -1.65
C SER A 277 24.38 9.15 -2.55
N ALA A 278 24.06 9.92 -3.58
CA ALA A 278 25.02 10.72 -4.32
C ALA A 278 24.51 12.15 -4.36
N SER A 279 25.19 13.00 -3.62
CA SER A 279 25.04 14.45 -3.64
C SER A 279 25.28 15.00 -5.04
N LEU A 280 24.29 15.66 -5.65
CA LEU A 280 24.51 16.49 -6.83
C LEU A 280 23.93 17.88 -6.64
N ARG A 281 24.86 18.81 -6.71
CA ARG A 281 24.71 20.26 -6.57
C ARG A 281 23.78 20.85 -7.63
N ARG A 282 23.04 21.85 -7.23
CA ARG A 282 22.23 22.75 -8.07
C ARG A 282 23.01 23.34 -9.24
N ARG A 283 22.41 23.33 -10.43
CA ARG A 283 22.61 24.36 -11.44
C ARG A 283 21.27 24.76 -12.03
N SER A 284 20.98 26.03 -11.90
CA SER A 284 19.86 26.75 -12.51
C SER A 284 20.08 26.93 -14.00
N ALA A 285 19.04 26.68 -14.81
CA ALA A 285 18.95 27.27 -16.16
C ALA A 285 17.49 27.54 -16.50
N ARG A 286 17.14 28.81 -16.58
CA ARG A 286 15.89 29.33 -17.16
C ARG A 286 15.96 29.22 -18.68
N ARG A 287 14.87 28.79 -19.33
CA ARG A 287 14.55 29.15 -20.72
C ARG A 287 13.02 29.25 -20.92
N PRO A 288 12.56 30.12 -21.85
CA PRO A 288 11.20 30.64 -21.87
C PRO A 288 10.22 29.83 -22.73
N LEU A 289 8.95 29.93 -22.35
CA LEU A 289 7.80 29.35 -23.03
C LEU A 289 7.44 30.10 -24.30
N LEU A 290 7.40 29.41 -25.43
CA LEU A 290 6.75 29.86 -26.67
C LEU A 290 5.25 29.55 -26.62
N ARG A 291 4.43 30.57 -26.88
CA ARG A 291 2.99 30.47 -27.08
C ARG A 291 2.69 29.84 -28.43
N ALA A 292 1.86 28.81 -28.46
CA ALA A 292 1.17 28.36 -29.67
C ALA A 292 -0.34 28.46 -29.46
N SER A 293 -0.99 29.19 -30.33
CA SER A 293 -2.44 29.38 -30.45
C SER A 293 -3.11 28.11 -30.96
N SER A 294 -4.13 27.61 -30.27
CA SER A 294 -4.94 26.48 -30.72
C SER A 294 -6.29 26.91 -31.29
N PRO A 295 -6.78 26.27 -32.35
CA PRO A 295 -8.13 26.52 -32.90
C PRO A 295 -9.19 25.81 -32.06
N ARG A 296 -10.35 26.46 -31.94
CA ARG A 296 -11.53 25.98 -31.22
C ARG A 296 -12.14 24.79 -31.93
N CYS A 297 -12.29 23.68 -31.24
CA CYS A 297 -13.08 22.52 -31.66
C CYS A 297 -14.49 22.59 -31.03
N PRO A 298 -15.58 22.26 -31.75
CA PRO A 298 -16.96 22.41 -31.26
C PRO A 298 -17.30 21.34 -30.20
N ARG A 299 -18.09 21.72 -29.23
CA ARG A 299 -18.59 20.87 -28.15
C ARG A 299 -19.61 19.86 -28.68
N PRO A 300 -19.47 18.55 -28.46
CA PRO A 300 -20.56 17.61 -28.64
C PRO A 300 -21.53 17.74 -27.44
N ARG A 301 -22.80 18.00 -27.75
CA ARG A 301 -23.90 17.88 -26.80
C ARG A 301 -24.23 16.39 -26.64
N TRP A 302 -23.90 15.83 -25.51
CA TRP A 302 -24.32 14.49 -25.17
C TRP A 302 -25.57 14.57 -24.28
N ARG A 303 -26.70 14.02 -24.76
CA ARG A 303 -27.88 13.72 -23.96
C ARG A 303 -28.04 12.21 -23.95
N PRO A 304 -28.06 11.54 -22.78
CA PRO A 304 -28.42 10.15 -22.72
C PRO A 304 -29.94 10.01 -22.92
N SER A 305 -30.35 9.39 -24.02
CA SER A 305 -31.70 8.87 -24.20
C SER A 305 -31.61 7.33 -24.07
N TRP A 306 -32.10 6.84 -22.97
CA TRP A 306 -32.33 5.39 -22.79
C TRP A 306 -33.79 5.10 -23.05
N PRO A 307 -34.14 4.04 -23.78
CA PRO A 307 -35.55 3.61 -23.90
C PRO A 307 -35.99 2.99 -22.57
N SER A 308 -37.27 3.25 -22.25
CA SER A 308 -38.05 2.72 -21.14
C SER A 308 -38.21 1.19 -21.21
#